data_a7c8099dfcbcade502ba670a78d38efa
#
_entry.id   a7c8099dfcbcade502ba670a78d38efa
#
_cell.length_a   1.000
_cell.length_b   1.000
_cell.length_c   1.000
_cell.angle_alpha   90.00
_cell.angle_beta   90.00
_cell.angle_gamma   90.00
#
_symmetry.space_group_name_H-M   'P 1'
#
loop_
_entity.id
_entity.type
_entity.pdbx_description
1 polymer ?
#
loop_
_entity_poly.entity_id
_entity_poly.type
_entity_poly.pdbx_seq_one_letter_code
_entity_poly.pdbx_strand_id
1 'polypeptide(L)'
;MARRANRKKSSQKLAIPNYREDSKSASGPDPKLAIIALLLVVLLIGSGLYLSSMVEESPEVSYGVQANLLTNDHKTEAGYDTDFVLIIINTGSITDTYDISLKSNDGGFTISVEDNYNSVIVEKGKRKPVIINVETSESSGKGLLYAHMEV
;
A
#
# COMPACT_ATOMS: atom_id res chain seq x y z
N MET A 1 -48.99 -91.95 -38.99
CA MET A 1 -50.02 -91.48 -38.12
C MET A 1 -49.46 -90.33 -37.25
N ALA A 2 -49.83 -89.06 -37.57
CA ALA A 2 -49.25 -87.93 -36.91
C ALA A 2 -50.32 -87.23 -36.08
N ARG A 3 -50.20 -87.15 -34.76
CA ARG A 3 -51.03 -86.39 -33.81
C ARG A 3 -50.58 -84.98 -33.72
N ARG A 4 -51.36 -83.97 -34.20
CA ARG A 4 -51.21 -82.59 -34.00
C ARG A 4 -51.61 -82.23 -32.57
N ALA A 5 -50.68 -81.69 -31.78
CA ALA A 5 -50.95 -81.08 -30.49
C ALA A 5 -51.34 -79.59 -30.69
N ASN A 6 -52.51 -79.22 -30.26
CA ASN A 6 -53.08 -77.87 -30.32
C ASN A 6 -52.66 -77.09 -29.09
N ARG A 7 -51.76 -76.15 -29.27
CA ARG A 7 -51.24 -75.30 -28.16
C ARG A 7 -52.12 -74.03 -28.09
N LYS A 8 -52.96 -73.95 -27.10
CA LYS A 8 -53.74 -72.75 -26.72
C LYS A 8 -52.76 -71.69 -26.18
N LYS A 9 -52.58 -70.58 -26.87
CA LYS A 9 -51.90 -69.38 -26.35
C LYS A 9 -52.82 -68.64 -25.40
N SER A 10 -52.51 -68.67 -24.12
CA SER A 10 -53.12 -67.87 -23.09
C SER A 10 -52.50 -66.47 -23.20
N SER A 11 -53.32 -65.46 -23.62
CA SER A 11 -52.90 -64.05 -23.56
C SER A 11 -53.12 -63.56 -22.16
N GLN A 12 -52.01 -63.44 -21.40
CA GLN A 12 -52.01 -62.70 -20.16
C GLN A 12 -52.02 -61.18 -20.47
N LYS A 13 -53.19 -60.56 -20.16
CA LYS A 13 -53.33 -59.11 -20.14
C LYS A 13 -52.49 -58.58 -18.95
N LEU A 14 -51.34 -57.95 -19.23
CA LEU A 14 -50.63 -57.17 -18.21
C LEU A 14 -51.54 -55.99 -17.84
N ALA A 15 -52.00 -55.97 -16.60
CA ALA A 15 -52.59 -54.80 -15.98
C ALA A 15 -51.54 -53.73 -15.76
N ILE A 16 -51.56 -52.64 -16.47
CA ILE A 16 -50.75 -51.46 -16.25
C ILE A 16 -51.33 -50.77 -15.00
N PRO A 17 -50.54 -50.60 -13.92
CA PRO A 17 -50.98 -49.84 -12.77
C PRO A 17 -51.17 -48.38 -13.19
N ASN A 18 -52.41 -47.85 -13.02
CA ASN A 18 -52.74 -46.44 -13.16
C ASN A 18 -51.93 -45.66 -12.13
N TYR A 19 -50.79 -45.10 -12.53
CA TYR A 19 -50.13 -44.06 -11.78
C TYR A 19 -51.00 -42.82 -11.86
N ARG A 20 -51.74 -42.57 -10.80
CA ARG A 20 -52.41 -41.32 -10.56
C ARG A 20 -51.28 -40.34 -10.16
N GLU A 21 -50.79 -39.55 -11.09
CA GLU A 21 -49.98 -38.39 -10.76
C GLU A 21 -50.84 -37.45 -9.89
N ASP A 22 -50.64 -37.55 -8.58
CA ASP A 22 -51.05 -36.48 -7.70
C ASP A 22 -50.17 -35.29 -8.05
N SER A 23 -50.60 -34.49 -9.02
CA SER A 23 -50.08 -33.17 -9.27
C SER A 23 -50.34 -32.33 -8.01
N LYS A 24 -49.46 -32.46 -7.00
CA LYS A 24 -49.33 -31.45 -5.96
C LYS A 24 -49.00 -30.18 -6.71
N SER A 25 -50.00 -29.35 -6.92
CA SER A 25 -49.85 -27.96 -7.30
C SER A 25 -48.84 -27.37 -6.31
N ALA A 26 -47.59 -27.17 -6.74
CA ALA A 26 -46.62 -26.44 -5.99
C ALA A 26 -47.21 -25.04 -5.85
N SER A 27 -47.85 -24.77 -4.71
CA SER A 27 -48.27 -23.42 -4.36
C SER A 27 -46.97 -22.59 -4.36
N GLY A 28 -46.86 -21.67 -5.32
CA GLY A 28 -45.73 -20.75 -5.35
C GLY A 28 -45.59 -20.08 -4.00
N PRO A 29 -44.38 -19.58 -3.70
CA PRO A 29 -44.12 -18.92 -2.42
C PRO A 29 -45.16 -17.81 -2.22
N ASP A 30 -45.69 -17.76 -0.98
CA ASP A 30 -46.68 -16.74 -0.59
C ASP A 30 -46.12 -15.36 -1.00
N PRO A 31 -46.88 -14.57 -1.79
CA PRO A 31 -46.39 -13.27 -2.28
C PRO A 31 -45.96 -12.33 -1.16
N LYS A 32 -46.50 -12.50 0.05
CA LYS A 32 -46.09 -11.74 1.23
C LYS A 32 -44.66 -12.14 1.70
N LEU A 33 -44.36 -13.44 1.68
CA LEU A 33 -43.00 -13.94 2.02
C LEU A 33 -41.97 -13.51 0.97
N ALA A 34 -42.37 -13.50 -0.32
CA ALA A 34 -41.47 -13.04 -1.39
C ALA A 34 -41.13 -11.55 -1.23
N ILE A 35 -42.10 -10.70 -0.86
CA ILE A 35 -41.86 -9.28 -0.61
C ILE A 35 -40.93 -9.07 0.60
N ILE A 36 -41.15 -9.81 1.68
CA ILE A 36 -40.29 -9.72 2.90
C ILE A 36 -38.87 -10.15 2.57
N ALA A 37 -38.70 -11.24 1.83
CA ALA A 37 -37.37 -11.70 1.40
C ALA A 37 -36.64 -10.65 0.55
N LEU A 38 -37.35 -10.01 -0.39
CA LEU A 38 -36.83 -8.96 -1.25
C LEU A 38 -36.38 -7.75 -0.41
N LEU A 39 -37.16 -7.31 0.56
CA LEU A 39 -36.85 -6.20 1.43
C LEU A 39 -35.61 -6.50 2.29
N LEU A 40 -35.45 -7.73 2.81
CA LEU A 40 -34.28 -8.15 3.53
C LEU A 40 -33.02 -8.12 2.67
N VAL A 41 -33.11 -8.58 1.43
CA VAL A 41 -31.96 -8.54 0.49
C VAL A 41 -31.56 -7.10 0.20
N VAL A 42 -32.51 -6.20 -0.05
CA VAL A 42 -32.22 -4.78 -0.29
C VAL A 42 -31.56 -4.12 0.94
N LEU A 43 -32.04 -4.47 2.13
CA LEU A 43 -31.46 -3.95 3.39
C LEU A 43 -30.05 -4.47 3.63
N LEU A 44 -29.77 -5.73 3.34
CA LEU A 44 -28.43 -6.32 3.43
C LEU A 44 -27.45 -5.69 2.43
N ILE A 45 -27.89 -5.49 1.18
CA ILE A 45 -27.04 -4.84 0.17
C ILE A 45 -26.81 -3.37 0.55
N GLY A 46 -27.85 -2.65 0.97
CA GLY A 46 -27.73 -1.25 1.38
C GLY A 46 -26.82 -1.07 2.58
N SER A 47 -26.90 -1.94 3.59
CA SER A 47 -26.02 -1.90 4.77
C SER A 47 -24.57 -2.24 4.41
N GLY A 48 -24.35 -3.20 3.51
CA GLY A 48 -23.02 -3.56 3.04
C GLY A 48 -22.33 -2.41 2.29
N LEU A 49 -23.04 -1.74 1.41
CA LEU A 49 -22.54 -0.56 0.68
C LEU A 49 -22.28 0.62 1.63
N TYR A 50 -23.13 0.83 2.62
CA TYR A 50 -22.97 1.89 3.61
C TYR A 50 -21.72 1.64 4.50
N LEU A 51 -21.53 0.40 4.96
CA LEU A 51 -20.33 0.04 5.74
C LEU A 51 -19.04 0.14 4.92
N SER A 52 -19.06 -0.25 3.64
CA SER A 52 -17.87 -0.11 2.78
C SER A 52 -17.50 1.36 2.49
N SER A 53 -18.46 2.27 2.49
CA SER A 53 -18.19 3.70 2.32
C SER A 53 -17.63 4.37 3.59
N MET A 54 -17.73 3.71 4.75
CA MET A 54 -17.17 4.19 6.01
C MET A 54 -15.78 3.66 6.31
N VAL A 55 -15.25 2.75 5.49
CA VAL A 55 -13.84 2.37 5.57
C VAL A 55 -13.03 3.53 4.99
N GLU A 56 -12.64 4.47 5.85
CA GLU A 56 -11.60 5.44 5.53
C GLU A 56 -10.34 4.62 5.24
N GLU A 57 -9.90 4.60 3.99
CA GLU A 57 -8.56 4.11 3.65
C GLU A 57 -7.59 4.92 4.50
N SER A 58 -6.93 4.26 5.44
CA SER A 58 -5.86 4.88 6.22
C SER A 58 -4.87 5.46 5.21
N PRO A 59 -4.56 6.76 5.24
CA PRO A 59 -3.65 7.33 4.27
C PRO A 59 -2.35 6.56 4.30
N GLU A 60 -1.94 6.05 3.15
CA GLU A 60 -0.70 5.29 3.01
C GLU A 60 0.47 6.20 3.41
N VAL A 61 1.16 5.81 4.49
CA VAL A 61 2.32 6.56 4.98
C VAL A 61 3.48 6.29 4.04
N SER A 62 3.95 7.32 3.36
CA SER A 62 5.15 7.26 2.54
C SER A 62 6.24 8.13 3.16
N TYR A 63 7.45 7.60 3.20
CA TYR A 63 8.65 8.30 3.61
C TYR A 63 9.41 8.74 2.36
N GLY A 64 10.02 9.90 2.40
CA GLY A 64 10.81 10.38 1.27
C GLY A 64 11.61 11.62 1.61
N VAL A 65 12.84 11.66 1.13
CA VAL A 65 13.75 12.79 1.33
C VAL A 65 14.45 13.15 0.02
N GLN A 66 14.65 14.43 -0.16
CA GLN A 66 15.54 14.98 -1.18
C GLN A 66 16.53 15.92 -0.51
N ALA A 67 17.80 15.75 -0.81
CA ALA A 67 18.86 16.61 -0.30
C ALA A 67 19.53 17.36 -1.46
N ASN A 68 19.67 18.68 -1.32
CA ASN A 68 20.29 19.53 -2.29
C ASN A 68 21.35 20.41 -1.64
N LEU A 69 22.60 20.29 -2.09
CA LEU A 69 23.66 21.22 -1.71
C LEU A 69 23.57 22.48 -2.56
N LEU A 70 23.42 23.66 -1.93
CA LEU A 70 23.26 24.92 -2.66
C LEU A 70 24.54 25.34 -3.38
N THR A 71 25.71 24.95 -2.86
CA THR A 71 27.02 25.30 -3.41
C THR A 71 27.79 24.02 -3.67
N ASN A 72 27.87 23.64 -4.95
CA ASN A 72 28.57 22.40 -5.36
C ASN A 72 30.07 22.58 -5.54
N ASP A 73 30.54 23.81 -5.64
CA ASP A 73 31.95 24.11 -5.99
C ASP A 73 32.40 25.33 -5.20
N HIS A 74 32.93 25.09 -4.02
CA HIS A 74 33.48 26.12 -3.17
C HIS A 74 35.00 25.92 -3.03
N LYS A 75 35.75 26.97 -3.34
CA LYS A 75 37.19 26.99 -3.16
C LYS A 75 37.49 27.82 -1.94
N THR A 76 38.08 27.21 -0.94
CA THR A 76 38.64 27.92 0.21
C THR A 76 40.17 27.75 0.23
N GLU A 77 40.85 28.70 0.81
CA GLU A 77 42.29 28.61 1.05
C GLU A 77 42.58 27.78 2.31
N ALA A 78 43.76 27.16 2.39
CA ALA A 78 44.17 26.42 3.57
C ALA A 78 44.20 27.35 4.80
N GLY A 79 43.69 26.89 5.94
CA GLY A 79 43.56 27.65 7.15
C GLY A 79 42.31 28.53 7.28
N TYR A 80 41.41 28.47 6.30
CA TYR A 80 40.11 29.19 6.37
C TYR A 80 38.95 28.22 6.46
N ASP A 81 37.94 28.63 7.23
CA ASP A 81 36.67 27.91 7.34
C ASP A 81 35.71 28.33 6.25
N THR A 82 34.83 27.42 5.88
CA THR A 82 33.79 27.72 4.92
C THR A 82 32.49 26.98 5.26
N ASP A 83 31.36 27.61 4.99
CA ASP A 83 30.06 27.04 5.24
C ASP A 83 29.40 26.56 3.94
N PHE A 84 28.85 25.38 4.01
CA PHE A 84 27.97 24.86 2.97
C PHE A 84 26.54 24.80 3.47
N VAL A 85 25.58 25.06 2.60
CA VAL A 85 24.17 24.97 2.93
C VAL A 85 23.57 23.75 2.26
N LEU A 86 23.20 22.77 3.06
CA LEU A 86 22.45 21.61 2.65
C LEU A 86 20.95 21.88 2.84
N ILE A 87 20.13 21.72 1.80
CA ILE A 87 18.68 21.82 1.91
C ILE A 87 18.09 20.42 1.95
N ILE A 88 17.42 20.11 3.05
CA ILE A 88 16.65 18.87 3.22
C ILE A 88 15.20 19.16 2.89
N ILE A 89 14.60 18.35 2.03
CA ILE A 89 13.21 18.47 1.60
C ILE A 89 12.50 17.16 1.95
N ASN A 90 11.46 17.24 2.77
CA ASN A 90 10.61 16.10 3.05
C ASN A 90 9.61 15.91 1.89
N THR A 91 9.79 14.85 1.12
CA THR A 91 8.89 14.45 0.01
C THR A 91 7.88 13.39 0.44
N GLY A 92 7.93 12.96 1.70
CA GLY A 92 7.01 11.99 2.28
C GLY A 92 5.62 12.56 2.58
N SER A 93 4.74 11.69 3.07
CA SER A 93 3.35 12.05 3.39
C SER A 93 3.13 12.54 4.82
N ILE A 94 4.14 12.43 5.69
CA ILE A 94 4.11 12.84 7.11
C ILE A 94 5.32 13.71 7.46
N THR A 95 5.26 14.36 8.63
CA THR A 95 6.44 15.00 9.25
C THR A 95 7.45 13.92 9.64
N ASP A 96 8.71 14.15 9.34
CA ASP A 96 9.77 13.17 9.56
C ASP A 96 11.01 13.82 10.17
N THR A 97 11.87 12.98 10.75
CA THR A 97 13.14 13.39 11.37
C THR A 97 14.29 12.77 10.60
N TYR A 98 15.23 13.60 10.17
CA TYR A 98 16.39 13.20 9.38
C TYR A 98 17.67 13.38 10.18
N ASP A 99 18.42 12.30 10.34
CA ASP A 99 19.72 12.33 10.97
C ASP A 99 20.80 12.57 9.92
N ILE A 100 21.70 13.51 10.20
CA ILE A 100 22.76 13.91 9.28
C ILE A 100 24.07 13.35 9.78
N SER A 101 24.66 12.44 9.03
CA SER A 101 26.00 11.94 9.30
C SER A 101 26.97 12.41 8.22
N LEU A 102 28.09 12.97 8.63
CA LEU A 102 29.12 13.44 7.74
C LEU A 102 30.31 12.47 7.76
N LYS A 103 30.79 12.10 6.57
CA LYS A 103 32.03 11.33 6.43
C LYS A 103 33.09 12.20 5.76
N SER A 104 34.21 12.42 6.42
CA SER A 104 35.36 13.11 5.86
C SER A 104 36.28 12.08 5.21
N ASN A 105 36.81 12.40 4.04
CA ASN A 105 37.97 11.72 3.51
C ASN A 105 39.21 12.41 4.05
N ASP A 106 40.31 11.67 4.33
CA ASP A 106 41.55 12.01 5.00
C ASP A 106 42.38 13.20 4.42
N GLY A 107 41.73 14.22 3.93
CA GLY A 107 42.33 15.39 3.26
C GLY A 107 42.79 16.52 4.20
N GLY A 108 42.76 16.33 5.53
CA GLY A 108 43.09 17.36 6.48
C GLY A 108 41.96 18.40 6.70
N PHE A 109 40.72 18.00 6.42
CA PHE A 109 39.54 18.79 6.67
C PHE A 109 38.77 18.26 7.87
N THR A 110 38.28 19.16 8.72
CA THR A 110 37.33 18.85 9.77
C THR A 110 35.96 19.31 9.29
N ILE A 111 34.97 18.41 9.35
CA ILE A 111 33.62 18.72 8.94
C ILE A 111 32.73 18.58 10.14
N SER A 112 31.88 19.58 10.37
CA SER A 112 30.88 19.55 11.44
C SER A 112 29.56 20.06 10.93
N VAL A 113 28.50 19.54 11.52
CA VAL A 113 27.17 20.15 11.39
C VAL A 113 27.01 21.07 12.58
N GLU A 114 26.49 22.26 12.37
CA GLU A 114 26.16 23.16 13.46
C GLU A 114 25.30 22.43 14.52
N ASP A 115 25.63 22.59 15.81
CA ASP A 115 25.21 21.74 16.95
C ASP A 115 23.68 21.43 17.03
N ASN A 116 22.85 22.21 16.37
CA ASN A 116 21.40 22.06 16.40
C ASN A 116 20.82 21.24 15.21
N TYR A 117 21.66 20.71 14.31
CA TYR A 117 21.21 20.15 13.05
C TYR A 117 21.61 18.70 12.82
N ASN A 118 22.17 18.01 13.83
CA ASN A 118 22.49 16.57 13.71
C ASN A 118 21.23 15.72 13.51
N SER A 119 20.09 16.22 14.03
CA SER A 119 18.76 15.61 13.83
C SER A 119 17.77 16.71 13.49
N VAL A 120 17.17 16.64 12.31
CA VAL A 120 16.37 17.72 11.73
C VAL A 120 14.95 17.26 11.47
N ILE A 121 13.99 17.90 12.15
CA ILE A 121 12.57 17.65 11.91
C ILE A 121 12.12 18.52 10.73
N VAL A 122 11.52 17.88 9.71
CA VAL A 122 10.97 18.55 8.53
C VAL A 122 9.52 18.13 8.32
N GLU A 123 8.63 19.10 8.34
CA GLU A 123 7.22 18.88 8.08
C GLU A 123 7.00 18.38 6.64
N LYS A 124 5.91 17.66 6.42
CA LYS A 124 5.47 17.19 5.09
C LYS A 124 5.54 18.29 4.04
N GLY A 125 6.26 18.04 2.96
CA GLY A 125 6.39 18.94 1.82
C GLY A 125 7.16 20.23 2.11
N LYS A 126 7.78 20.34 3.29
CA LYS A 126 8.62 21.48 3.66
C LYS A 126 10.09 21.20 3.41
N ARG A 127 10.87 22.26 3.50
CA ARG A 127 12.34 22.23 3.38
C ARG A 127 12.97 22.93 4.55
N LYS A 128 14.15 22.47 4.95
CA LYS A 128 14.93 23.05 6.02
C LYS A 128 16.40 23.17 5.58
N PRO A 129 17.03 24.33 5.69
CA PRO A 129 18.45 24.49 5.47
C PRO A 129 19.23 23.96 6.69
N VAL A 130 20.38 23.35 6.42
CA VAL A 130 21.34 22.88 7.40
C VAL A 130 22.69 23.45 7.03
N ILE A 131 23.39 24.04 7.98
CA ILE A 131 24.74 24.57 7.78
C ILE A 131 25.76 23.50 8.10
N ILE A 132 26.64 23.25 7.15
CA ILE A 132 27.79 22.34 7.29
C ILE A 132 29.01 23.20 7.29
N ASN A 133 29.72 23.24 8.41
CA ASN A 133 30.99 23.94 8.54
C ASN A 133 32.14 23.01 8.13
N VAL A 134 33.04 23.53 7.33
CA VAL A 134 34.29 22.86 6.89
C VAL A 134 35.47 23.69 7.31
N GLU A 135 36.18 23.18 8.30
CA GLU A 135 37.43 23.76 8.78
C GLU A 135 38.60 23.15 8.01
N THR A 136 39.47 23.99 7.51
CA THR A 136 40.69 23.55 6.82
C THR A 136 41.90 23.88 7.65
N SER A 137 42.85 22.93 7.80
CA SER A 137 44.13 23.22 8.42
C SER A 137 45.07 23.92 7.43
N GLU A 138 46.07 24.67 7.93
CA GLU A 138 47.08 25.29 7.08
C GLU A 138 47.88 24.27 6.23
N SER A 139 47.89 23.00 6.64
CA SER A 139 48.52 21.90 5.92
C SER A 139 47.54 21.11 5.03
N SER A 140 46.32 21.57 4.90
CA SER A 140 45.32 20.88 4.10
C SER A 140 45.71 20.86 2.61
N GLY A 141 45.70 19.67 2.05
CA GLY A 141 45.86 19.45 0.61
C GLY A 141 44.54 19.65 -0.16
N LYS A 142 44.60 19.37 -1.46
CA LYS A 142 43.36 19.28 -2.25
C LYS A 142 42.62 18.02 -1.88
N GLY A 143 41.38 18.15 -1.45
CA GLY A 143 40.48 17.03 -1.10
C GLY A 143 39.12 17.16 -1.72
N LEU A 144 38.42 16.05 -1.84
CA LEU A 144 37.02 15.98 -2.17
C LEU A 144 36.23 15.63 -0.92
N LEU A 145 35.18 16.41 -0.67
CA LEU A 145 34.28 16.20 0.44
C LEU A 145 33.07 15.40 -0.04
N TYR A 146 32.76 14.31 0.66
CA TYR A 146 31.55 13.55 0.44
C TYR A 146 30.70 13.63 1.69
N ALA A 147 29.51 14.20 1.57
CA ALA A 147 28.47 14.08 2.59
C ALA A 147 27.60 12.87 2.25
N HIS A 148 27.46 11.92 3.18
CA HIS A 148 26.53 10.81 3.07
C HIS A 148 25.39 11.06 4.06
N MET A 149 24.15 11.04 3.57
CA MET A 149 22.98 11.16 4.41
C MET A 149 22.31 9.79 4.48
N GLU A 150 22.17 9.26 5.69
CA GLU A 150 21.33 8.10 5.98
C GLU A 150 19.99 8.61 6.51
N VAL A 151 18.92 8.05 5.94
CA VAL A 151 17.52 8.30 6.35
C VAL A 151 16.96 7.03 6.99
#